data_3bac431c059bb6830537ab2bbfe8e9ca
#
_entry.id   3bac431c059bb6830537ab2bbfe8e9ca
#
_cell.length_a   1.000
_cell.length_b   1.000
_cell.length_c   1.000
_cell.angle_alpha   90.00
_cell.angle_beta   90.00
_cell.angle_gamma   90.00
#
_symmetry.space_group_name_H-M   'P 1'
#
loop_
_entity.id
_entity.type
_entity.pdbx_description
1 polymer ?
#
loop_
_entity_poly.entity_id
_entity_poly.type
_entity_poly.pdbx_seq_one_letter_code
_entity_poly.pdbx_strand_id
1 'polypeptide(L)'
;MFKVGAHVSYRAEGVCVIKDIRNESFGALGKSEEYYILSPLKDMNSILYVPVNNEVLTSKMHPLLSADEICALADELREEKLEWIIDSRARNAALREILATGNRRELIVLVNTIIDRIERSAEIGRKITAGDENTLKRAKRMLLDEFAATTDLKSDEELMGVLRGEHRCAPKAAEILK
;
A
#
# COMPACT_ATOMS: atom_id res chain seq x y z
N MET A 1 -6.83 9.62 16.54
CA MET A 1 -7.91 10.19 15.72
C MET A 1 -7.28 11.10 14.66
N PHE A 2 -7.65 10.92 13.39
CA PHE A 2 -7.13 11.74 12.29
C PHE A 2 -7.89 13.07 12.19
N LYS A 3 -7.30 14.06 11.49
CA LYS A 3 -7.90 15.40 11.30
C LYS A 3 -8.30 15.60 9.84
N VAL A 4 -9.25 16.48 9.58
CA VAL A 4 -9.58 16.94 8.23
C VAL A 4 -8.34 17.53 7.57
N GLY A 5 -8.13 17.22 6.29
CA GLY A 5 -6.93 17.57 5.53
C GLY A 5 -5.76 16.59 5.68
N ALA A 6 -5.79 15.69 6.66
CA ALA A 6 -4.74 14.67 6.79
C ALA A 6 -4.76 13.68 5.63
N HIS A 7 -3.56 13.23 5.23
CA HIS A 7 -3.38 12.16 4.26
C HIS A 7 -3.15 10.85 5.01
N VAL A 8 -3.82 9.79 4.57
CA VAL A 8 -3.74 8.45 5.15
C VAL A 8 -3.63 7.41 4.03
N SER A 9 -2.94 6.32 4.28
CA SER A 9 -3.05 5.11 3.45
C SER A 9 -4.25 4.30 3.93
N TYR A 10 -5.12 3.90 3.03
CA TYR A 10 -6.32 3.13 3.34
C TYR A 10 -6.49 1.94 2.40
N ARG A 11 -6.13 0.76 2.87
CA ARG A 11 -6.30 -0.51 2.14
C ARG A 11 -5.77 -0.44 0.70
N ALA A 12 -6.42 -1.14 -0.23
CA ALA A 12 -6.08 -1.13 -1.65
C ALA A 12 -6.41 0.19 -2.36
N GLU A 13 -7.14 1.12 -1.72
CA GLU A 13 -7.44 2.45 -2.26
C GLU A 13 -6.18 3.34 -2.28
N GLY A 14 -5.18 3.00 -1.46
CA GLY A 14 -3.93 3.73 -1.37
C GLY A 14 -4.06 5.04 -0.59
N VAL A 15 -3.36 6.08 -1.03
CA VAL A 15 -3.35 7.37 -0.34
C VAL A 15 -4.67 8.10 -0.55
N CYS A 16 -5.30 8.46 0.56
CA CYS A 16 -6.54 9.23 0.61
C CYS A 16 -6.33 10.51 1.43
N VAL A 17 -7.05 11.57 1.09
CA VAL A 17 -7.18 12.77 1.93
C VAL A 17 -8.50 12.69 2.70
N ILE A 18 -8.46 13.04 3.98
CA ILE A 18 -9.67 13.19 4.80
C ILE A 18 -10.30 14.54 4.46
N LYS A 19 -11.38 14.51 3.69
CA LYS A 19 -12.09 15.72 3.25
C LYS A 19 -12.94 16.32 4.34
N ASP A 20 -13.55 15.46 5.18
CA ASP A 20 -14.48 15.89 6.23
C ASP A 20 -14.61 14.81 7.31
N ILE A 21 -15.11 15.18 8.47
CA ILE A 21 -15.52 14.27 9.55
C ILE A 21 -16.88 14.75 10.02
N ARG A 22 -17.93 13.98 9.73
CA ARG A 22 -19.31 14.39 10.03
C ARG A 22 -20.23 13.21 10.25
N ASN A 23 -21.39 13.52 10.84
CA ASN A 23 -22.46 12.55 11.00
C ASN A 23 -23.18 12.31 9.66
N GLU A 24 -23.33 11.04 9.31
CA GLU A 24 -24.09 10.59 8.14
C GLU A 24 -25.07 9.49 8.56
N SER A 25 -26.15 9.37 7.80
CA SER A 25 -27.18 8.34 8.00
C SER A 25 -27.47 7.66 6.67
N PHE A 26 -27.17 6.37 6.57
CA PHE A 26 -27.40 5.59 5.36
C PHE A 26 -28.67 4.75 5.49
N GLY A 27 -29.60 5.00 4.56
CA GLY A 27 -30.91 4.33 4.49
C GLY A 27 -32.00 4.97 5.38
N ALA A 28 -33.26 4.60 5.11
CA ALA A 28 -34.45 5.23 5.74
C ALA A 28 -34.57 5.00 7.26
N LEU A 29 -33.87 4.02 7.83
CA LEU A 29 -33.84 3.67 9.24
C LEU A 29 -32.42 3.67 9.81
N GLY A 30 -31.42 4.22 9.08
CA GLY A 30 -30.03 4.26 9.49
C GLY A 30 -29.84 5.15 10.71
N LYS A 31 -29.08 4.67 11.70
CA LYS A 31 -28.61 5.51 12.81
C LYS A 31 -27.61 6.51 12.25
N SER A 32 -27.68 7.75 12.75
CA SER A 32 -26.66 8.76 12.48
C SER A 32 -25.39 8.39 13.21
N GLU A 33 -24.31 8.18 12.46
CA GLU A 33 -22.97 7.85 12.98
C GLU A 33 -21.95 8.80 12.38
N GLU A 34 -20.85 9.02 13.09
CA GLU A 34 -19.75 9.85 12.62
C GLU A 34 -18.85 9.09 11.65
N TYR A 35 -18.51 9.70 10.51
CA TYR A 35 -17.69 9.11 9.46
C TYR A 35 -16.51 10.00 9.11
N TYR A 36 -15.35 9.38 8.85
CA TYR A 36 -14.32 9.98 8.01
C TYR A 36 -14.77 9.91 6.56
N ILE A 37 -14.75 11.06 5.88
CA ILE A 37 -15.03 11.18 4.45
C ILE A 37 -13.69 11.24 3.73
N LEU A 38 -13.31 10.12 3.10
CA LEU A 38 -12.03 9.98 2.41
C LEU A 38 -12.20 10.18 0.91
N SER A 39 -11.22 10.80 0.28
CA SER A 39 -11.12 10.89 -1.18
C SER A 39 -9.75 10.33 -1.59
N PRO A 40 -9.70 9.23 -2.39
CA PRO A 40 -8.45 8.70 -2.91
C PRO A 40 -7.77 9.68 -3.84
N LEU A 41 -6.44 9.86 -3.72
CA LEU A 41 -5.70 10.77 -4.61
C LEU A 41 -5.70 10.30 -6.07
N LYS A 42 -5.87 9.00 -6.32
CA LYS A 42 -5.97 8.42 -7.67
C LYS A 42 -7.29 8.70 -8.36
N ASP A 43 -8.34 8.88 -7.59
CA ASP A 43 -9.68 9.17 -8.09
C ASP A 43 -10.39 10.14 -7.13
N MET A 44 -10.13 11.42 -7.35
CA MET A 44 -10.65 12.51 -6.52
C MET A 44 -12.19 12.62 -6.55
N ASN A 45 -12.87 11.96 -7.49
CA ASN A 45 -14.33 11.92 -7.59
C ASN A 45 -14.94 10.81 -6.72
N SER A 46 -14.15 9.81 -6.34
CA SER A 46 -14.58 8.76 -5.42
C SER A 46 -14.61 9.27 -3.99
N ILE A 47 -15.63 8.85 -3.26
CA ILE A 47 -15.81 9.16 -1.84
C ILE A 47 -15.99 7.86 -1.08
N LEU A 48 -15.21 7.69 -0.02
CA LEU A 48 -15.29 6.55 0.88
C LEU A 48 -15.74 7.02 2.25
N TYR A 49 -16.66 6.29 2.85
CA TYR A 49 -17.18 6.55 4.18
C TYR A 49 -16.63 5.51 5.15
N VAL A 50 -15.86 5.93 6.14
CA VAL A 50 -15.30 5.05 7.17
C VAL A 50 -15.86 5.44 8.53
N PRO A 51 -16.71 4.60 9.15
CA PRO A 51 -17.27 4.93 10.47
C PRO A 51 -16.17 5.11 11.51
N VAL A 52 -16.19 6.25 12.22
CA VAL A 52 -15.15 6.60 13.20
C VAL A 52 -15.08 5.57 14.34
N ASN A 53 -16.23 5.02 14.75
CA ASN A 53 -16.34 4.07 15.84
C ASN A 53 -16.15 2.59 15.40
N ASN A 54 -15.83 2.33 14.14
CA ASN A 54 -15.57 0.98 13.66
C ASN A 54 -14.06 0.70 13.68
N GLU A 55 -13.59 0.09 14.77
CA GLU A 55 -12.17 -0.23 14.98
C GLU A 55 -11.58 -1.11 13.86
N VAL A 56 -12.37 -2.02 13.29
CA VAL A 56 -11.91 -2.90 12.18
C VAL A 56 -11.61 -2.10 10.92
N LEU A 57 -12.36 -1.05 10.65
CA LEU A 57 -12.15 -0.20 9.47
C LEU A 57 -11.13 0.89 9.75
N THR A 58 -11.19 1.53 10.91
CA THR A 58 -10.26 2.61 11.28
C THR A 58 -8.84 2.10 11.53
N SER A 59 -8.66 0.86 12.02
CA SER A 59 -7.33 0.25 12.15
C SER A 59 -6.61 0.04 10.81
N LYS A 60 -7.33 0.10 9.70
CA LYS A 60 -6.77 0.02 8.33
C LYS A 60 -6.39 1.38 7.75
N MET A 61 -6.65 2.46 8.49
CA MET A 61 -6.21 3.81 8.16
C MET A 61 -4.82 4.02 8.79
N HIS A 62 -3.80 4.19 7.99
CA HIS A 62 -2.43 4.37 8.47
C HIS A 62 -1.91 5.76 8.09
N PRO A 63 -1.15 6.44 8.97
CA PRO A 63 -0.43 7.65 8.58
C PRO A 63 0.57 7.31 7.48
N LEU A 64 0.89 8.27 6.63
CA LEU A 64 1.97 8.12 5.65
C LEU A 64 3.31 8.11 6.40
N LEU A 65 4.25 7.33 5.86
CA LEU A 65 5.61 7.26 6.39
C LEU A 65 6.47 8.39 5.80
N SER A 66 7.38 8.90 6.60
CA SER A 66 8.49 9.74 6.14
C SER A 66 9.51 8.93 5.34
N ALA A 67 10.42 9.60 4.63
CA ALA A 67 11.49 8.94 3.88
C ALA A 67 12.36 8.04 4.78
N ASP A 68 12.71 8.51 5.99
CA ASP A 68 13.51 7.72 6.93
C ASP A 68 12.76 6.49 7.43
N GLU A 69 11.46 6.61 7.73
CA GLU A 69 10.63 5.48 8.15
C GLU A 69 10.46 4.46 7.02
N ILE A 70 10.32 4.90 5.76
CA ILE A 70 10.26 4.01 4.59
C ILE A 70 11.57 3.23 4.45
N CYS A 71 12.71 3.92 4.54
CA CYS A 71 14.01 3.27 4.46
C CYS A 71 14.25 2.29 5.63
N ALA A 72 13.85 2.66 6.85
CA ALA A 72 13.95 1.79 8.02
C ALA A 72 13.07 0.54 7.87
N LEU A 73 11.85 0.70 7.35
CA LEU A 73 10.94 -0.40 7.07
C LEU A 73 11.47 -1.34 5.98
N ALA A 74 12.05 -0.79 4.92
CA ALA A 74 12.69 -1.57 3.87
C ALA A 74 13.89 -2.37 4.40
N ASP A 75 14.73 -1.76 5.25
CA ASP A 75 15.87 -2.42 5.88
C ASP A 75 15.42 -3.56 6.81
N GLU A 76 14.37 -3.33 7.63
CA GLU A 76 13.81 -4.33 8.54
C GLU A 76 13.28 -5.55 7.78
N LEU A 77 12.58 -5.34 6.66
CA LEU A 77 11.88 -6.40 5.93
C LEU A 77 12.67 -6.99 4.76
N ARG A 78 13.90 -6.55 4.51
CA ARG A 78 14.69 -6.93 3.33
C ARG A 78 14.82 -8.44 3.14
N GLU A 79 15.06 -9.17 4.22
CA GLU A 79 15.23 -10.63 4.19
C GLU A 79 13.93 -11.39 4.44
N GLU A 80 12.86 -10.70 4.78
CA GLU A 80 11.56 -11.31 5.05
C GLU A 80 10.90 -11.81 3.76
N LYS A 81 10.40 -13.05 3.81
CA LYS A 81 9.73 -13.71 2.69
C LYS A 81 8.57 -14.56 3.18
N LEU A 82 7.55 -14.67 2.35
CA LEU A 82 6.44 -15.59 2.55
C LEU A 82 6.88 -17.02 2.20
N GLU A 83 6.25 -18.00 2.83
CA GLU A 83 6.34 -19.37 2.36
C GLU A 83 5.75 -19.50 0.96
N TRP A 84 6.50 -20.11 0.03
CA TRP A 84 6.06 -20.27 -1.35
C TRP A 84 5.03 -21.39 -1.50
N ILE A 85 3.79 -21.04 -1.78
CA ILE A 85 2.72 -21.98 -2.05
C ILE A 85 2.89 -22.56 -3.46
N ILE A 86 3.10 -23.86 -3.57
CA ILE A 86 3.37 -24.53 -4.86
C ILE A 86 2.12 -24.51 -5.76
N ASP A 87 0.95 -24.81 -5.20
CA ASP A 87 -0.31 -24.75 -5.95
C ASP A 87 -0.63 -23.32 -6.39
N SER A 88 -0.72 -23.10 -7.69
CA SER A 88 -0.88 -21.77 -8.27
C SER A 88 -2.22 -21.13 -7.94
N ARG A 89 -3.30 -21.92 -7.74
CA ARG A 89 -4.63 -21.38 -7.42
C ARG A 89 -4.66 -20.91 -5.97
N ALA A 90 -4.16 -21.74 -5.05
CA ALA A 90 -4.06 -21.40 -3.63
C ALA A 90 -3.13 -20.19 -3.44
N ARG A 91 -1.98 -20.17 -4.13
CA ARG A 91 -1.06 -19.02 -4.10
C ARG A 91 -1.72 -17.74 -4.59
N ASN A 92 -2.38 -17.77 -5.74
CA ASN A 92 -3.07 -16.59 -6.28
C ASN A 92 -4.21 -16.11 -5.36
N ALA A 93 -4.87 -16.99 -4.62
CA ALA A 93 -5.86 -16.61 -3.63
C ALA A 93 -5.20 -15.88 -2.45
N ALA A 94 -4.16 -16.46 -1.85
CA ALA A 94 -3.42 -15.87 -0.72
C ALA A 94 -2.80 -14.50 -1.11
N LEU A 95 -2.17 -14.40 -2.28
CA LEU A 95 -1.56 -13.15 -2.74
C LEU A 95 -2.60 -12.06 -3.02
N ARG A 96 -3.80 -12.42 -3.48
CA ARG A 96 -4.91 -11.46 -3.64
C ARG A 96 -5.42 -10.91 -2.31
N GLU A 97 -5.43 -11.71 -1.26
CA GLU A 97 -5.78 -11.25 0.09
C GLU A 97 -4.79 -10.19 0.57
N ILE A 98 -3.49 -10.43 0.42
CA ILE A 98 -2.44 -9.44 0.74
C ILE A 98 -2.65 -8.13 -0.04
N LEU A 99 -2.90 -8.21 -1.35
CA LEU A 99 -3.19 -7.01 -2.15
C LEU A 99 -4.46 -6.28 -1.68
N ALA A 100 -5.47 -7.01 -1.20
CA ALA A 100 -6.71 -6.41 -0.72
C ALA A 100 -6.57 -5.72 0.65
N THR A 101 -5.62 -6.16 1.49
CA THR A 101 -5.32 -5.47 2.75
C THR A 101 -4.67 -4.11 2.50
N GLY A 102 -3.83 -3.99 1.46
CA GLY A 102 -3.00 -2.81 1.21
C GLY A 102 -1.97 -2.54 2.30
N ASN A 103 -1.68 -3.53 3.15
CA ASN A 103 -0.70 -3.38 4.22
C ASN A 103 0.71 -3.31 3.62
N ARG A 104 1.39 -2.18 3.82
CA ARG A 104 2.72 -1.92 3.25
C ARG A 104 3.78 -2.95 3.65
N ARG A 105 3.74 -3.47 4.89
CA ARG A 105 4.67 -4.49 5.36
C ARG A 105 4.47 -5.80 4.60
N GLU A 106 3.21 -6.25 4.48
CA GLU A 106 2.86 -7.45 3.72
C GLU A 106 3.18 -7.31 2.23
N LEU A 107 2.97 -6.11 1.66
CA LEU A 107 3.30 -5.81 0.26
C LEU A 107 4.81 -5.86 0.01
N ILE A 108 5.66 -5.34 0.91
CA ILE A 108 7.11 -5.43 0.79
C ILE A 108 7.55 -6.90 0.84
N VAL A 109 7.08 -7.67 1.82
CA VAL A 109 7.42 -9.10 1.95
C VAL A 109 6.95 -9.91 0.74
N LEU A 110 5.77 -9.58 0.18
CA LEU A 110 5.27 -10.18 -1.06
C LEU A 110 6.19 -9.86 -2.24
N VAL A 111 6.61 -8.60 -2.40
CA VAL A 111 7.55 -8.19 -3.47
C VAL A 111 8.86 -8.96 -3.34
N ASN A 112 9.47 -8.99 -2.14
CA ASN A 112 10.70 -9.73 -1.88
C ASN A 112 10.56 -11.22 -2.23
N THR A 113 9.44 -11.83 -1.85
CA THR A 113 9.15 -13.24 -2.13
C THR A 113 9.10 -13.54 -3.62
N ILE A 114 8.39 -12.71 -4.40
CA ILE A 114 8.25 -12.96 -5.84
C ILE A 114 9.58 -12.68 -6.57
N ILE A 115 10.32 -11.65 -6.17
CA ILE A 115 11.64 -11.35 -6.75
C ILE A 115 12.62 -12.51 -6.49
N ASP A 116 12.74 -13.00 -5.25
CA ASP A 116 13.55 -14.18 -4.93
C ASP A 116 13.15 -15.38 -5.79
N ARG A 117 11.84 -15.57 -6.03
CA ARG A 117 11.37 -16.66 -6.88
C ARG A 117 11.72 -16.48 -8.34
N ILE A 118 11.71 -15.25 -8.85
CA ILE A 118 12.16 -14.93 -10.22
C ILE A 118 13.65 -15.32 -10.37
N GLU A 119 14.49 -14.86 -9.44
CA GLU A 119 15.93 -15.10 -9.46
C GLU A 119 16.24 -16.62 -9.43
N ARG A 120 15.68 -17.35 -8.48
CA ARG A 120 15.85 -18.82 -8.41
C ARG A 120 15.29 -19.57 -9.61
N SER A 121 14.20 -19.07 -10.21
CA SER A 121 13.62 -19.71 -11.40
C SER A 121 14.51 -19.48 -12.62
N ALA A 122 15.12 -18.30 -12.75
CA ALA A 122 16.03 -17.97 -13.83
C ALA A 122 17.30 -18.87 -13.81
N GLU A 123 17.85 -19.20 -12.63
CA GLU A 123 18.99 -20.10 -12.47
C GLU A 123 18.76 -21.49 -13.09
N ILE A 124 17.51 -21.96 -13.09
CA ILE A 124 17.11 -23.25 -13.67
C ILE A 124 16.38 -23.12 -15.01
N GLY A 125 16.49 -21.96 -15.67
CA GLY A 125 15.89 -21.68 -16.97
C GLY A 125 14.36 -21.67 -16.99
N ARG A 126 13.71 -21.46 -15.84
CA ARG A 126 12.24 -21.39 -15.71
C ARG A 126 11.78 -19.95 -15.54
N LYS A 127 10.53 -19.69 -15.94
CA LYS A 127 9.84 -18.41 -15.70
C LYS A 127 8.77 -18.60 -14.63
N ILE A 128 8.46 -17.51 -13.93
CA ILE A 128 7.28 -17.46 -13.05
C ILE A 128 6.00 -17.40 -13.88
N THR A 129 4.84 -17.58 -13.24
CA THR A 129 3.55 -17.51 -13.93
C THR A 129 3.17 -16.06 -14.21
N ALA A 130 2.36 -15.83 -15.26
CA ALA A 130 1.79 -14.51 -15.55
C ALA A 130 0.97 -13.94 -14.37
N GLY A 131 0.35 -14.82 -13.56
CA GLY A 131 -0.36 -14.42 -12.34
C GLY A 131 0.59 -13.83 -11.29
N ASP A 132 1.74 -14.44 -11.08
CA ASP A 132 2.76 -13.94 -10.15
C ASP A 132 3.36 -12.62 -10.65
N GLU A 133 3.64 -12.50 -11.96
CA GLU A 133 4.14 -11.25 -12.57
C GLU A 133 3.12 -10.10 -12.39
N ASN A 134 1.84 -10.34 -12.64
CA ASN A 134 0.78 -9.34 -12.45
C ASN A 134 0.64 -8.94 -10.98
N THR A 135 0.77 -9.89 -10.07
CA THR A 135 0.73 -9.63 -8.63
C THR A 135 1.91 -8.75 -8.20
N LEU A 136 3.13 -9.06 -8.65
CA LEU A 136 4.31 -8.25 -8.40
C LEU A 136 4.15 -6.82 -8.90
N LYS A 137 3.68 -6.67 -10.15
CA LYS A 137 3.43 -5.35 -10.74
C LYS A 137 2.43 -4.53 -9.92
N ARG A 138 1.35 -5.15 -9.45
CA ARG A 138 0.35 -4.48 -8.62
C ARG A 138 0.91 -4.09 -7.25
N ALA A 139 1.63 -5.00 -6.59
CA ALA A 139 2.22 -4.72 -5.28
C ALA A 139 3.23 -3.57 -5.35
N LYS A 140 4.14 -3.60 -6.33
CA LYS A 140 5.10 -2.49 -6.56
C LYS A 140 4.37 -1.18 -6.82
N ARG A 141 3.33 -1.19 -7.65
CA ARG A 141 2.55 0.02 -7.93
C ARG A 141 1.89 0.58 -6.67
N MET A 142 1.32 -0.27 -5.82
CA MET A 142 0.69 0.15 -4.56
C MET A 142 1.71 0.79 -3.61
N LEU A 143 2.90 0.17 -3.45
CA LEU A 143 3.98 0.70 -2.64
C LEU A 143 4.51 2.03 -3.19
N LEU A 144 4.77 2.09 -4.50
CA LEU A 144 5.27 3.30 -5.15
C LEU A 144 4.28 4.46 -4.99
N ASP A 145 2.99 4.23 -5.22
CA ASP A 145 1.96 5.26 -5.08
C ASP A 145 1.87 5.79 -3.65
N GLU A 146 2.05 4.93 -2.65
CA GLU A 146 2.04 5.34 -1.24
C GLU A 146 3.32 6.10 -0.88
N PHE A 147 4.48 5.56 -1.22
CA PHE A 147 5.77 6.14 -0.83
C PHE A 147 6.07 7.44 -1.59
N ALA A 148 5.69 7.53 -2.86
CA ALA A 148 5.82 8.76 -3.65
C ALA A 148 4.95 9.94 -3.13
N ALA A 149 4.04 9.68 -2.20
CA ALA A 149 3.28 10.76 -1.57
C ALA A 149 4.16 11.62 -0.64
N THR A 150 5.19 11.02 -0.05
CA THR A 150 6.08 11.67 0.94
C THR A 150 7.55 11.71 0.51
N THR A 151 7.90 11.00 -0.57
CA THR A 151 9.28 10.89 -1.06
C THR A 151 9.41 11.31 -2.52
N ASP A 152 10.64 11.38 -2.99
CA ASP A 152 11.01 11.69 -4.38
C ASP A 152 10.95 10.48 -5.34
N LEU A 153 10.50 9.31 -4.87
CA LEU A 153 10.37 8.10 -5.68
C LEU A 153 9.40 8.30 -6.86
N LYS A 154 9.83 7.91 -8.07
CA LYS A 154 9.07 8.10 -9.31
C LYS A 154 8.94 6.83 -10.15
N SER A 155 9.79 5.84 -9.93
CA SER A 155 9.83 4.63 -10.75
C SER A 155 9.93 3.34 -9.94
N ASP A 156 9.57 2.24 -10.60
CA ASP A 156 9.73 0.89 -10.03
C ASP A 156 11.19 0.57 -9.71
N GLU A 157 12.14 1.08 -10.51
CA GLU A 157 13.58 0.88 -10.31
C GLU A 157 14.05 1.57 -9.04
N GLU A 158 13.63 2.82 -8.81
CA GLU A 158 13.94 3.57 -7.59
C GLU A 158 13.34 2.91 -6.35
N LEU A 159 12.07 2.46 -6.43
CA LEU A 159 11.45 1.69 -5.37
C LEU A 159 12.25 0.42 -5.06
N MET A 160 12.61 -0.35 -6.08
CA MET A 160 13.37 -1.58 -5.90
C MET A 160 14.77 -1.32 -5.32
N GLY A 161 15.42 -0.24 -5.71
CA GLY A 161 16.70 0.18 -5.14
C GLY A 161 16.61 0.47 -3.63
N VAL A 162 15.53 1.12 -3.20
CA VAL A 162 15.26 1.35 -1.76
C VAL A 162 15.00 0.02 -1.04
N LEU A 163 14.14 -0.86 -1.59
CA LEU A 163 13.83 -2.15 -0.98
C LEU A 163 15.05 -3.07 -0.86
N ARG A 164 15.99 -2.98 -1.79
CA ARG A 164 17.27 -3.72 -1.76
C ARG A 164 18.36 -3.05 -0.90
N GLY A 165 18.13 -1.81 -0.45
CA GLY A 165 19.11 -1.01 0.28
C GLY A 165 20.27 -0.49 -0.57
N GLU A 166 20.09 -0.42 -1.89
CA GLU A 166 21.08 0.10 -2.84
C GLU A 166 21.18 1.64 -2.75
N HIS A 167 20.09 2.30 -2.41
CA HIS A 167 20.02 3.74 -2.14
C HIS A 167 18.89 4.06 -1.15
N ARG A 168 18.84 5.30 -0.70
CA ARG A 168 17.79 5.80 0.20
C ARG A 168 16.93 6.81 -0.56
N CYS A 169 15.63 6.80 -0.31
CA CYS A 169 14.74 7.84 -0.83
C CYS A 169 14.91 9.14 -0.02
N ALA A 170 14.73 10.27 -0.68
CA ALA A 170 14.70 11.58 -0.04
C ALA A 170 13.26 12.03 0.20
N PRO A 171 13.03 12.92 1.19
CA PRO A 171 11.72 13.54 1.36
C PRO A 171 11.30 14.27 0.08
N LYS A 172 10.02 14.19 -0.26
CA LYS A 172 9.46 14.97 -1.36
C LYS A 172 9.70 16.46 -1.08
N ALA A 173 10.28 17.17 -2.04
CA ALA A 173 10.42 18.61 -1.93
C ALA A 173 9.04 19.21 -1.68
N ALA A 174 8.92 20.05 -0.64
CA ALA A 174 7.69 20.79 -0.40
C ALA A 174 7.42 21.63 -1.65
N GLU A 175 6.41 21.26 -2.43
CA GLU A 175 5.87 22.17 -3.43
C GLU A 175 5.40 23.39 -2.65
N ILE A 176 6.12 24.48 -2.83
CA ILE A 176 5.70 25.79 -2.35
C ILE A 176 4.42 26.06 -3.13
N LEU A 177 3.29 25.68 -2.56
CA LEU A 177 1.98 26.13 -3.05
C LEU A 177 1.95 27.64 -2.88
N LYS A 178 2.23 28.34 -3.98
CA LYS A 178 1.94 29.75 -4.14
C LYS A 178 0.45 29.93 -4.41
#